data_3d40847050f5f95c4aed7c4a67f1bc75
#
_entry.id   3d40847050f5f95c4aed7c4a67f1bc75
#
_cell.length_a   1.000
_cell.length_b   1.000
_cell.length_c   1.000
_cell.angle_alpha   90.00
_cell.angle_beta   90.00
_cell.angle_gamma   90.00
#
_symmetry.space_group_name_H-M   'P 1'
#
loop_
_entity.id
_entity.type
_entity.pdbx_description
1 polymer ?
#
loop_
_entity_poly.entity_id
_entity_poly.type
_entity_poly.pdbx_seq_one_letter_code
_entity_poly.pdbx_strand_id
1 'polypeptide(L)'
;VMGIEGSFLLRIGDVGIEPNRLQAPGIDGKSVKGPLIEADVWIHLAVTYDADAKTCIVYVNGEEFVRNENTQAGIEGDGGTVHIGAPFADTPEQSPYSFRIGYSYNDDRYLCGEISECRIWNKVLTPEQINEKDHFYAVDPSSEGLIAYWKFDEGVGGAIKDYTQNGNDGTALTDLEWVEVELGK
;
A
#
# COMPACT_ATOMS: atom_id res chain seq x y z
N VAL A 1 -6.32 -2.60 -2.05
CA VAL A 1 -4.98 -3.11 -2.39
C VAL A 1 -4.19 -3.34 -1.12
N MET A 2 -3.87 -2.32 -0.33
CA MET A 2 -3.16 -2.52 0.94
C MET A 2 -3.43 -1.36 1.91
N GLY A 3 -3.37 -1.64 3.19
CA GLY A 3 -3.51 -0.61 4.22
C GLY A 3 -4.26 -1.05 5.47
N ILE A 4 -4.66 -0.06 6.24
CA ILE A 4 -5.46 -0.20 7.46
C ILE A 4 -6.74 0.61 7.27
N GLU A 5 -7.88 -0.05 7.36
CA GLU A 5 -9.18 0.63 7.26
C GLU A 5 -9.34 1.69 8.36
N GLY A 6 -9.88 2.84 7.99
CA GLY A 6 -10.02 3.97 8.90
C GLY A 6 -8.73 4.76 9.15
N SER A 7 -7.61 4.35 8.55
CA SER A 7 -6.31 5.01 8.70
C SER A 7 -5.68 5.27 7.34
N PHE A 8 -4.80 4.41 6.88
CA PHE A 8 -4.16 4.50 5.58
C PHE A 8 -4.62 3.35 4.69
N LEU A 9 -5.36 3.64 3.63
CA LEU A 9 -5.87 2.60 2.72
C LEU A 9 -5.70 2.98 1.26
N LEU A 10 -4.90 2.18 0.55
CA LEU A 10 -4.79 2.20 -0.90
C LEU A 10 -5.76 1.15 -1.45
N ARG A 11 -6.77 1.56 -2.22
CA ARG A 11 -7.83 0.68 -2.72
C ARG A 11 -8.21 0.97 -4.18
N ILE A 12 -8.92 0.03 -4.80
CA ILE A 12 -9.46 0.16 -6.15
C ILE A 12 -10.97 0.10 -6.05
N GLY A 13 -11.64 1.11 -6.62
CA GLY A 13 -13.09 1.23 -6.61
C GLY A 13 -13.69 1.45 -5.21
N ASP A 14 -14.87 2.01 -5.16
CA ASP A 14 -15.72 2.10 -3.97
C ASP A 14 -17.13 2.55 -4.38
N VAL A 15 -18.06 2.60 -3.42
CA VAL A 15 -19.41 3.13 -3.64
C VAL A 15 -19.34 4.57 -4.18
N GLY A 16 -19.90 4.79 -5.35
CA GLY A 16 -19.91 6.12 -6.02
C GLY A 16 -18.61 6.48 -6.74
N ILE A 17 -17.69 5.55 -6.90
CA ILE A 17 -16.43 5.72 -7.64
C ILE A 17 -16.36 4.65 -8.72
N GLU A 18 -15.71 4.99 -9.84
CA GLU A 18 -15.53 4.02 -10.93
C GLU A 18 -14.86 2.73 -10.40
N PRO A 19 -15.36 1.54 -10.78
CA PRO A 19 -14.90 0.28 -10.20
C PRO A 19 -13.39 0.04 -10.27
N ASN A 20 -12.75 0.51 -11.33
CA ASN A 20 -11.33 0.31 -11.58
C ASN A 20 -10.47 1.53 -11.19
N ARG A 21 -11.04 2.50 -10.50
CA ARG A 21 -10.27 3.67 -10.10
C ARG A 21 -9.49 3.41 -8.82
N LEU A 22 -8.19 3.66 -8.88
CA LEU A 22 -7.35 3.68 -7.70
C LEU A 22 -7.75 4.86 -6.80
N GLN A 23 -7.76 4.59 -5.51
CA GLN A 23 -7.89 5.61 -4.47
C GLN A 23 -6.70 5.51 -3.53
N ALA A 24 -6.00 6.61 -3.36
CA ALA A 24 -4.98 6.76 -2.33
C ALA A 24 -5.59 7.40 -1.08
N PRO A 25 -4.93 7.29 0.06
CA PRO A 25 -5.31 8.01 1.26
C PRO A 25 -5.42 9.49 0.93
N GLY A 26 -6.55 10.03 1.20
CA GLY A 26 -6.82 11.46 1.06
C GLY A 26 -7.05 12.04 2.41
N ILE A 27 -7.03 13.33 2.44
CA ILE A 27 -7.14 14.15 3.61
C ILE A 27 -8.52 14.79 3.61
N ASP A 28 -9.01 15.12 4.76
CA ASP A 28 -10.40 15.58 4.98
C ASP A 28 -11.46 14.50 4.60
N GLY A 29 -11.14 13.21 4.79
CA GLY A 29 -12.04 12.12 4.42
C GLY A 29 -12.29 12.00 2.92
N LYS A 30 -11.51 12.70 2.10
CA LYS A 30 -11.60 12.63 0.63
C LYS A 30 -10.41 11.88 0.07
N SER A 31 -10.66 10.75 -0.54
CA SER A 31 -9.63 9.99 -1.23
C SER A 31 -9.04 10.79 -2.39
N VAL A 32 -7.73 10.73 -2.54
CA VAL A 32 -7.09 11.19 -3.77
C VAL A 32 -7.45 10.22 -4.89
N LYS A 33 -8.05 10.73 -5.95
CA LYS A 33 -8.40 9.91 -7.11
C LYS A 33 -7.15 9.64 -7.94
N GLY A 34 -6.71 8.39 -7.91
CA GLY A 34 -5.63 7.90 -8.74
C GLY A 34 -6.10 7.54 -10.16
N PRO A 35 -5.28 6.79 -10.91
CA PRO A 35 -5.60 6.36 -12.27
C PRO A 35 -6.76 5.36 -12.30
N LEU A 36 -7.33 5.19 -13.49
CA LEU A 36 -8.07 3.98 -13.82
C LEU A 36 -7.07 2.86 -14.08
N ILE A 37 -7.29 1.73 -13.43
CA ILE A 37 -6.47 0.53 -13.60
C ILE A 37 -7.07 -0.30 -14.74
N GLU A 38 -6.27 -0.64 -15.71
CA GLU A 38 -6.64 -1.56 -16.77
C GLU A 38 -6.50 -3.01 -16.28
N ALA A 39 -7.42 -3.87 -16.69
CA ALA A 39 -7.33 -5.31 -16.39
C ALA A 39 -6.17 -5.93 -17.16
N ASP A 40 -5.59 -6.97 -16.59
CA ASP A 40 -4.51 -7.77 -17.21
C ASP A 40 -3.24 -6.99 -17.54
N VAL A 41 -3.01 -5.85 -16.84
CA VAL A 41 -1.81 -5.03 -16.99
C VAL A 41 -1.12 -4.88 -15.64
N TRP A 42 0.16 -5.32 -15.57
CA TRP A 42 0.99 -5.04 -14.42
C TRP A 42 1.34 -3.55 -14.35
N ILE A 43 1.14 -2.98 -13.18
CA ILE A 43 1.51 -1.59 -12.90
C ILE A 43 2.29 -1.51 -11.59
N HIS A 44 3.26 -0.63 -11.55
CA HIS A 44 3.89 -0.22 -10.30
C HIS A 44 3.13 0.97 -9.71
N LEU A 45 2.73 0.82 -8.46
CA LEU A 45 2.05 1.88 -7.69
C LEU A 45 2.90 2.29 -6.51
N ALA A 46 3.12 3.58 -6.36
CA ALA A 46 3.70 4.14 -5.15
C ALA A 46 2.88 5.33 -4.65
N VAL A 47 2.79 5.45 -3.34
CA VAL A 47 2.18 6.62 -2.69
C VAL A 47 3.17 7.14 -1.67
N THR A 48 3.51 8.41 -1.77
CA THR A 48 4.28 9.11 -0.76
C THR A 48 3.40 10.07 0.02
N TYR A 49 3.68 10.17 1.31
CA TYR A 49 3.05 11.13 2.17
C TYR A 49 4.11 11.86 3.00
N ASP A 50 4.20 13.16 2.80
CA ASP A 50 5.05 14.06 3.59
C ASP A 50 4.16 14.81 4.58
N ALA A 51 4.32 14.51 5.87
CA ALA A 51 3.52 15.10 6.94
C ALA A 51 3.88 16.57 7.19
N ASP A 52 5.13 16.95 7.00
CA ASP A 52 5.61 18.31 7.22
C ASP A 52 5.16 19.23 6.07
N ALA A 53 5.33 18.75 4.84
CA ALA A 53 4.87 19.46 3.64
C ALA A 53 3.36 19.33 3.41
N LYS A 54 2.69 18.43 4.14
CA LYS A 54 1.26 18.07 3.96
C LYS A 54 0.95 17.71 2.51
N THR A 55 1.78 16.88 1.92
CA THR A 55 1.70 16.53 0.50
C THR A 55 1.58 15.03 0.33
N CYS A 56 0.55 14.61 -0.39
CA CYS A 56 0.35 13.24 -0.82
C CYS A 56 0.53 13.15 -2.34
N ILE A 57 1.37 12.22 -2.80
CA ILE A 57 1.63 12.03 -4.22
C ILE A 57 1.41 10.56 -4.57
N VAL A 58 0.69 10.32 -5.65
CA VAL A 58 0.54 9.00 -6.26
C VAL A 58 1.40 8.93 -7.50
N TYR A 59 2.20 7.87 -7.58
CA TYR A 59 3.02 7.54 -8.74
C TYR A 59 2.50 6.28 -9.41
N VAL A 60 2.54 6.28 -10.73
CA VAL A 60 2.20 5.12 -11.57
C VAL A 60 3.38 4.87 -12.50
N ASN A 61 3.94 3.66 -12.44
CA ASN A 61 5.11 3.29 -13.22
C ASN A 61 6.28 4.29 -13.09
N GLY A 62 6.48 4.78 -11.86
CA GLY A 62 7.54 5.73 -11.50
C GLY A 62 7.27 7.19 -11.81
N GLU A 63 6.20 7.49 -12.52
CA GLU A 63 5.84 8.86 -12.87
C GLU A 63 4.75 9.42 -11.95
N GLU A 64 4.87 10.70 -11.57
CA GLU A 64 3.86 11.37 -10.78
C GLU A 64 2.55 11.46 -11.56
N PHE A 65 1.50 10.84 -11.00
CA PHE A 65 0.17 10.86 -11.58
C PHE A 65 -0.70 11.99 -11.01
N VAL A 66 -0.70 12.13 -9.69
CA VAL A 66 -1.47 13.17 -9.00
C VAL A 66 -0.75 13.60 -7.73
N ARG A 67 -0.75 14.90 -7.50
CA ARG A 67 -0.25 15.56 -6.29
C ARG A 67 -1.40 16.26 -5.60
N ASN A 68 -1.51 16.05 -4.31
CA ASN A 68 -2.42 16.80 -3.46
C ASN A 68 -1.61 17.54 -2.40
N GLU A 69 -1.63 18.85 -2.46
CA GLU A 69 -0.95 19.76 -1.52
C GLU A 69 -1.93 20.27 -0.47
N ASN A 70 -1.41 20.73 0.66
CA ASN A 70 -2.19 21.18 1.82
C ASN A 70 -3.15 20.11 2.36
N THR A 71 -2.80 18.89 2.10
CA THR A 71 -3.48 17.79 2.68
C THR A 71 -3.20 17.82 4.18
N GLN A 72 -4.22 18.08 4.99
CA GLN A 72 -4.09 17.64 6.37
C GLN A 72 -4.08 16.12 6.26
N ALA A 73 -3.02 15.46 6.67
CA ALA A 73 -3.11 14.05 6.82
C ALA A 73 -4.25 13.78 7.75
N GLY A 74 -5.34 13.63 7.12
CA GLY A 74 -6.57 13.28 7.77
C GLY A 74 -6.52 11.84 8.13
N ILE A 75 -5.54 11.60 8.83
CA ILE A 75 -5.51 10.49 9.67
C ILE A 75 -6.00 10.95 11.03
N GLU A 76 -6.75 11.95 10.98
CA GLU A 76 -7.79 12.30 11.88
C GLU A 76 -9.12 11.69 11.42
N GLY A 77 -9.13 10.38 11.23
CA GLY A 77 -10.30 9.64 11.63
C GLY A 77 -10.31 9.73 13.15
N ASP A 78 -11.03 10.69 13.70
CA ASP A 78 -11.24 10.83 15.13
C ASP A 78 -9.97 10.86 16.02
N GLY A 79 -8.91 11.53 15.54
CA GLY A 79 -7.65 11.69 16.26
C GLY A 79 -6.63 10.57 16.03
N GLY A 80 -6.81 9.74 15.02
CA GLY A 80 -5.87 8.68 14.67
C GLY A 80 -4.62 9.19 13.97
N THR A 81 -3.47 8.85 14.50
CA THR A 81 -2.19 8.98 13.81
C THR A 81 -1.96 7.77 12.90
N VAL A 82 -1.38 7.91 11.72
CA VAL A 82 -0.89 6.73 10.96
C VAL A 82 0.25 6.11 11.72
N HIS A 83 0.02 4.98 12.27
CA HIS A 83 1.05 4.14 12.82
C HIS A 83 1.43 3.09 11.77
N ILE A 84 2.37 3.44 10.90
CA ILE A 84 2.99 2.44 10.03
C ILE A 84 3.93 1.61 10.90
N GLY A 85 3.68 0.30 10.98
CA GLY A 85 4.55 -0.63 11.69
C GLY A 85 4.36 -0.73 13.20
N ALA A 86 3.42 0.03 13.80
CA ALA A 86 2.96 -0.26 15.15
C ALA A 86 1.63 -1.01 15.10
N PRO A 87 1.46 -2.10 15.83
CA PRO A 87 0.12 -2.58 16.08
C PRO A 87 -0.66 -1.44 16.76
N PHE A 88 -1.90 -1.25 16.40
CA PHE A 88 -2.83 -0.34 17.11
C PHE A 88 -3.11 -0.84 18.55
N ALA A 89 -2.08 -1.37 19.20
CA ALA A 89 -2.19 -1.99 20.51
C ALA A 89 -2.53 -0.98 21.61
N ASP A 90 -2.21 0.29 21.39
CA ASP A 90 -2.42 1.31 22.41
C ASP A 90 -3.84 1.89 22.41
N THR A 91 -4.59 1.67 21.33
CA THR A 91 -6.00 2.11 21.27
C THR A 91 -6.82 1.16 20.38
N PRO A 92 -7.23 -0.02 20.90
CA PRO A 92 -8.06 -0.97 20.16
C PRO A 92 -9.38 -0.37 19.66
N GLU A 93 -9.75 0.78 20.18
CA GLU A 93 -10.98 1.49 19.87
C GLU A 93 -10.87 2.38 18.61
N GLN A 94 -9.65 2.73 18.18
CA GLN A 94 -9.45 3.64 17.04
C GLN A 94 -9.36 2.93 15.71
N SER A 95 -8.83 1.74 15.65
CA SER A 95 -8.94 0.85 14.49
C SER A 95 -8.79 -0.59 14.92
N PRO A 96 -9.89 -1.36 14.94
CA PRO A 96 -9.84 -2.79 15.26
C PRO A 96 -9.19 -3.60 14.11
N TYR A 97 -8.72 -2.94 13.07
CA TYR A 97 -8.27 -3.60 11.86
C TYR A 97 -6.75 -3.64 11.79
N SER A 98 -6.22 -4.82 11.48
CA SER A 98 -4.80 -5.01 11.16
C SER A 98 -4.47 -4.46 9.79
N PHE A 99 -3.17 -4.26 9.52
CA PHE A 99 -2.67 -4.01 8.19
C PHE A 99 -2.96 -5.23 7.29
N ARG A 100 -3.47 -4.97 6.10
CA ARG A 100 -3.90 -6.00 5.15
C ARG A 100 -3.42 -5.70 3.74
N ILE A 101 -3.18 -6.75 2.98
CA ILE A 101 -2.84 -6.70 1.55
C ILE A 101 -3.87 -7.55 0.81
N GLY A 102 -4.43 -7.05 -0.28
CA GLY A 102 -5.42 -7.73 -1.11
C GLY A 102 -6.83 -7.80 -0.53
N TYR A 103 -7.05 -7.25 0.63
CA TYR A 103 -8.33 -7.37 1.37
C TYR A 103 -8.63 -6.12 2.19
N SER A 104 -9.91 -5.79 2.36
CA SER A 104 -10.37 -4.76 3.29
C SER A 104 -11.15 -5.39 4.46
N TYR A 105 -11.73 -4.58 5.34
CA TYR A 105 -12.33 -5.04 6.60
C TYR A 105 -13.63 -5.83 6.43
N ASN A 106 -14.31 -5.69 5.32
CA ASN A 106 -15.55 -6.40 5.03
C ASN A 106 -15.26 -7.65 4.20
N ASP A 107 -15.95 -8.73 4.50
CA ASP A 107 -15.75 -10.05 3.90
C ASP A 107 -15.94 -10.11 2.36
N ASP A 108 -16.47 -9.05 1.77
CA ASP A 108 -16.75 -8.96 0.32
C ASP A 108 -15.75 -8.07 -0.46
N ARG A 109 -14.69 -7.55 0.20
CA ARG A 109 -13.78 -6.56 -0.41
C ARG A 109 -12.39 -7.14 -0.67
N TYR A 110 -12.36 -8.16 -1.51
CA TYR A 110 -11.12 -8.75 -1.98
C TYR A 110 -10.62 -8.08 -3.25
N LEU A 111 -9.31 -7.99 -3.40
CA LEU A 111 -8.70 -7.69 -4.67
C LEU A 111 -8.87 -8.91 -5.60
N CYS A 112 -9.46 -8.69 -6.76
CA CYS A 112 -9.46 -9.69 -7.84
C CYS A 112 -8.28 -9.37 -8.77
N GLY A 113 -7.14 -9.99 -8.54
CA GLY A 113 -5.91 -9.72 -9.27
C GLY A 113 -4.68 -10.26 -8.55
N GLU A 114 -3.53 -10.02 -9.11
CA GLU A 114 -2.24 -10.48 -8.62
C GLU A 114 -1.49 -9.34 -7.94
N ILE A 115 -0.68 -9.66 -6.94
CA ILE A 115 0.17 -8.70 -6.20
C ILE A 115 1.57 -9.29 -6.09
N SER A 116 2.56 -8.44 -6.26
CA SER A 116 3.96 -8.74 -6.02
C SER A 116 4.67 -7.52 -5.43
N GLU A 117 5.80 -7.73 -4.76
CA GLU A 117 6.74 -6.68 -4.39
C GLU A 117 6.15 -5.55 -3.51
N CYS A 118 5.42 -5.88 -2.45
CA CYS A 118 4.86 -4.89 -1.54
C CYS A 118 5.88 -4.37 -0.52
N ARG A 119 5.96 -3.05 -0.36
CA ARG A 119 6.94 -2.39 0.51
C ARG A 119 6.34 -1.25 1.30
N ILE A 120 6.86 -1.04 2.50
CA ILE A 120 6.52 0.11 3.35
C ILE A 120 7.82 0.80 3.78
N TRP A 121 7.85 2.11 3.65
CA TRP A 121 8.96 2.96 4.02
C TRP A 121 8.54 3.96 5.11
N ASN A 122 9.44 4.26 6.04
CA ASN A 122 9.23 5.33 7.04
C ASN A 122 9.84 6.67 6.64
N LYS A 123 10.15 6.82 5.37
CA LYS A 123 10.64 8.06 4.77
C LYS A 123 9.96 8.31 3.43
N VAL A 124 9.89 9.56 3.04
CA VAL A 124 9.45 9.94 1.70
C VAL A 124 10.57 9.62 0.72
N LEU A 125 10.31 8.73 -0.24
CA LEU A 125 11.22 8.50 -1.34
C LEU A 125 11.11 9.64 -2.36
N THR A 126 12.23 10.01 -2.97
CA THR A 126 12.22 11.01 -4.04
C THR A 126 11.65 10.43 -5.33
N PRO A 127 11.16 11.26 -6.27
CA PRO A 127 10.71 10.77 -7.58
C PRO A 127 11.78 9.94 -8.32
N GLU A 128 13.05 10.32 -8.22
CA GLU A 128 14.17 9.61 -8.83
C GLU A 128 14.34 8.21 -8.21
N GLN A 129 14.22 8.10 -6.88
CA GLN A 129 14.28 6.81 -6.19
C GLN A 129 13.10 5.90 -6.56
N ILE A 130 11.90 6.49 -6.70
CA ILE A 130 10.70 5.73 -7.10
C ILE A 130 10.80 5.27 -8.55
N ASN A 131 11.37 6.09 -9.44
CA ASN A 131 11.54 5.80 -10.86
C ASN A 131 12.80 5.00 -11.17
N GLU A 132 13.60 4.65 -10.19
CA GLU A 132 14.77 3.80 -10.39
C GLU A 132 14.31 2.41 -10.85
N LYS A 133 14.85 1.98 -11.99
CA LYS A 133 14.38 0.77 -12.68
C LYS A 133 14.33 -0.46 -11.77
N ASP A 134 15.37 -0.64 -10.95
CA ASP A 134 15.45 -1.80 -10.07
C ASP A 134 14.45 -1.70 -8.91
N HIS A 135 14.05 -0.49 -8.51
CA HIS A 135 13.06 -0.27 -7.47
C HIS A 135 11.68 -0.88 -7.81
N PHE A 136 11.32 -1.01 -9.08
CA PHE A 136 10.04 -1.61 -9.47
C PHE A 136 10.00 -3.10 -9.18
N TYR A 137 11.14 -3.78 -9.26
CA TYR A 137 11.23 -5.23 -9.24
C TYR A 137 11.90 -5.79 -8.00
N ALA A 138 12.84 -5.06 -7.43
CA ALA A 138 13.52 -5.48 -6.22
C ALA A 138 14.19 -4.28 -5.53
N VAL A 139 14.32 -4.36 -4.23
CA VAL A 139 15.17 -3.46 -3.43
C VAL A 139 16.00 -4.29 -2.46
N ASP A 140 17.10 -3.72 -1.99
CA ASP A 140 17.87 -4.34 -0.91
C ASP A 140 17.02 -4.35 0.38
N PRO A 141 16.72 -5.52 0.96
CA PRO A 141 15.93 -5.60 2.19
C PRO A 141 16.55 -4.86 3.39
N SER A 142 17.84 -4.55 3.34
CA SER A 142 18.54 -3.76 4.35
C SER A 142 18.51 -2.26 4.10
N SER A 143 17.79 -1.80 3.08
CA SER A 143 17.71 -0.37 2.73
C SER A 143 17.23 0.47 3.90
N GLU A 144 17.92 1.59 4.14
CA GLU A 144 17.56 2.51 5.21
C GLU A 144 16.15 3.06 5.04
N GLY A 145 15.35 2.92 6.09
CA GLY A 145 13.96 3.38 6.11
C GLY A 145 12.95 2.38 5.55
N LEU A 146 13.37 1.23 5.03
CA LEU A 146 12.47 0.15 4.64
C LEU A 146 11.97 -0.57 5.91
N ILE A 147 10.64 -0.52 6.15
CA ILE A 147 10.04 -1.09 7.35
C ILE A 147 9.55 -2.51 7.13
N ALA A 148 8.98 -2.75 5.96
CA ALA A 148 8.46 -4.07 5.58
C ALA A 148 8.62 -4.29 4.09
N TYR A 149 8.88 -5.54 3.71
CA TYR A 149 9.05 -5.95 2.34
C TYR A 149 8.59 -7.38 2.13
N TRP A 150 7.47 -7.53 1.45
CA TRP A 150 6.89 -8.82 1.07
C TRP A 150 7.03 -9.01 -0.43
N LYS A 151 7.79 -10.03 -0.84
CA LYS A 151 8.03 -10.32 -2.26
C LYS A 151 6.92 -11.13 -2.90
N PHE A 152 6.25 -11.96 -2.11
CA PHE A 152 5.29 -12.96 -2.57
C PHE A 152 5.95 -13.98 -3.52
N ASP A 153 7.11 -14.49 -3.13
CA ASP A 153 7.88 -15.48 -3.88
C ASP A 153 7.95 -16.85 -3.20
N GLU A 154 7.11 -17.10 -2.18
CA GLU A 154 7.08 -18.36 -1.44
C GLU A 154 6.56 -19.53 -2.27
N GLY A 155 5.66 -19.30 -3.22
CA GLY A 155 5.16 -20.28 -4.17
C GLY A 155 4.27 -21.37 -3.56
N VAL A 156 4.09 -21.41 -2.24
CA VAL A 156 3.27 -22.41 -1.55
C VAL A 156 2.86 -21.94 -0.16
N GLY A 157 1.66 -22.32 0.25
CA GLY A 157 1.15 -22.06 1.60
C GLY A 157 0.68 -20.62 1.80
N GLY A 158 0.45 -20.24 3.04
CA GLY A 158 -0.12 -18.94 3.42
C GLY A 158 0.76 -18.12 4.37
N ALA A 159 2.00 -18.54 4.62
CA ALA A 159 2.95 -17.73 5.37
C ALA A 159 3.71 -16.81 4.40
N ILE A 160 3.66 -15.51 4.63
CA ILE A 160 4.27 -14.49 3.78
C ILE A 160 5.40 -13.84 4.55
N LYS A 161 6.62 -13.95 4.03
CA LYS A 161 7.82 -13.50 4.71
C LYS A 161 8.03 -11.99 4.55
N ASP A 162 8.29 -11.30 5.66
CA ASP A 162 8.94 -9.99 5.64
C ASP A 162 10.45 -10.16 5.42
N TYR A 163 10.94 -9.70 4.28
CA TYR A 163 12.36 -9.78 3.91
C TYR A 163 13.24 -8.77 4.65
N THR A 164 12.65 -7.75 5.29
CA THR A 164 13.37 -6.96 6.28
C THR A 164 13.56 -7.80 7.55
N GLN A 165 14.40 -7.39 8.43
CA GLN A 165 14.58 -8.09 9.72
C GLN A 165 13.66 -7.54 10.83
N ASN A 166 12.58 -6.85 10.44
CA ASN A 166 11.68 -6.20 11.40
C ASN A 166 10.56 -7.13 11.90
N GLY A 167 10.37 -8.31 11.29
CA GLY A 167 9.46 -9.33 11.78
C GLY A 167 7.98 -9.05 11.47
N ASN A 168 7.71 -8.37 10.37
CA ASN A 168 6.35 -8.10 9.91
C ASN A 168 5.83 -9.21 8.99
N ASP A 169 6.08 -10.47 9.33
CA ASP A 169 5.58 -11.62 8.58
C ASP A 169 4.05 -11.59 8.48
N GLY A 170 3.53 -11.91 7.31
CA GLY A 170 2.12 -11.99 7.04
C GLY A 170 1.58 -13.43 7.12
N THR A 171 0.27 -13.51 7.25
CA THR A 171 -0.45 -14.78 7.14
C THR A 171 -1.66 -14.58 6.26
N ALA A 172 -1.82 -15.45 5.27
CA ALA A 172 -3.00 -15.46 4.42
C ALA A 172 -4.26 -15.84 5.22
N LEU A 173 -5.35 -15.15 4.98
CA LEU A 173 -6.65 -15.43 5.61
C LEU A 173 -7.42 -16.51 4.84
N THR A 174 -7.06 -16.74 3.58
CA THR A 174 -7.66 -17.74 2.70
C THR A 174 -6.55 -18.47 1.95
N ASP A 175 -6.90 -19.55 1.25
CA ASP A 175 -5.97 -20.19 0.33
C ASP A 175 -5.53 -19.22 -0.76
N LEU A 176 -4.22 -19.15 -1.01
CA LEU A 176 -3.63 -18.34 -2.06
C LEU A 176 -3.40 -19.19 -3.30
N GLU A 177 -3.67 -18.59 -4.45
CA GLU A 177 -3.20 -19.11 -5.73
C GLU A 177 -1.85 -18.46 -6.05
N TRP A 178 -0.82 -19.27 -6.23
CA TRP A 178 0.52 -18.84 -6.56
C TRP A 178 0.73 -18.92 -8.05
N VAL A 179 1.08 -17.79 -8.67
CA VAL A 179 1.32 -17.69 -10.11
C VAL A 179 2.76 -17.20 -10.32
N GLU A 180 3.50 -17.91 -11.14
CA GLU A 180 4.84 -17.46 -11.53
C GLU A 180 4.72 -16.39 -12.61
N VAL A 181 5.28 -15.20 -12.35
CA VAL A 181 5.28 -14.08 -13.28
C VAL A 181 6.68 -13.54 -13.48
N GLU A 182 7.00 -13.15 -14.68
CA GLU A 182 8.23 -12.42 -15.00
C GLU A 182 7.93 -10.91 -15.05
N LEU A 183 8.28 -10.21 -13.98
CA LEU A 183 8.15 -8.75 -13.93
C LEU A 183 9.34 -8.10 -14.66
N GLY A 184 9.05 -7.25 -15.61
CA GLY A 184 9.99 -6.25 -16.10
C GLY A 184 11.15 -6.69 -16.96
N LYS A 185 10.97 -7.72 -17.74
CA LYS A 185 11.91 -8.00 -18.84
C LYS A 185 11.47 -7.42 -20.16
#